data_642279a4a09c496c2503cdc56db91a4c
#
_entry.id   642279a4a09c496c2503cdc56db91a4c
#
_cell.length_a   1.000
_cell.length_b   1.000
_cell.length_c   1.000
_cell.angle_alpha   90.00
_cell.angle_beta   90.00
_cell.angle_gamma   90.00
#
_symmetry.space_group_name_H-M   'P 1'
#
loop_
_entity.id
_entity.type
_entity.pdbx_description
1 polymer ?
#
loop_
_entity_poly.entity_id
_entity_poly.type
_entity_poly.pdbx_seq_one_letter_code
_entity_poly.pdbx_strand_id
1 'polypeptide(L)'
;MKITKVYCEHYRWPKEKPIANGKHVYTHNELNRVCVETDEGITGYGSSWAVHNIEEIAAPIIGEDPLNTERLWSKLYVPKFLGRRGNTLWTISAIDIALWDIRSKVTKLPLYQLLGGYRESIPFYIAGGYYGPDKGIPELQKEMEQYVSWGAKAVKMKVGALSIKEDAARVKAVREVIGEDVKLLLDANCAYRPYEAIEFSRQVEEYCPFWFEEPVDADDYEGYKKVAAKSAIPIAGGENESTRYGFRDLINTQAVSILNPDATCTGGVTEFLKIASLASANGVAMSLSL
;
A
#
# COMPACT_ATOMS: atom_id res chain seq x y z
N MET A 1 -31.85 -3.20 7.39
CA MET A 1 -30.88 -2.08 7.45
C MET A 1 -30.69 -1.51 6.06
N LYS A 2 -30.67 -0.19 5.92
CA LYS A 2 -30.50 0.51 4.64
C LYS A 2 -29.51 1.65 4.79
N ILE A 3 -28.68 1.87 3.77
CA ILE A 3 -27.79 3.02 3.69
C ILE A 3 -28.64 4.28 3.49
N THR A 4 -28.47 5.27 4.37
CA THR A 4 -29.21 6.54 4.33
C THR A 4 -28.35 7.68 3.82
N LYS A 5 -27.02 7.67 4.09
CA LYS A 5 -26.11 8.73 3.72
C LYS A 5 -24.69 8.21 3.58
N VAL A 6 -23.96 8.78 2.63
CA VAL A 6 -22.51 8.56 2.47
C VAL A 6 -21.84 9.92 2.28
N TYR A 7 -20.80 10.21 3.07
CA TYR A 7 -20.06 11.46 3.00
C TYR A 7 -18.61 11.30 3.45
N CYS A 8 -17.79 12.29 3.19
CA CYS A 8 -16.38 12.31 3.60
C CYS A 8 -16.07 13.52 4.49
N GLU A 9 -15.32 13.27 5.54
CA GLU A 9 -14.71 14.30 6.37
C GLU A 9 -13.22 14.37 6.07
N HIS A 10 -12.73 15.57 5.76
CA HIS A 10 -11.34 15.82 5.39
C HIS A 10 -10.60 16.46 6.56
N TYR A 11 -9.53 15.82 6.99
CA TYR A 11 -8.63 16.33 8.03
C TYR A 11 -7.24 16.54 7.44
N ARG A 12 -6.62 17.67 7.75
CA ARG A 12 -5.27 18.00 7.29
C ARG A 12 -4.53 18.77 8.37
N TRP A 13 -3.30 18.34 8.66
CA TRP A 13 -2.44 19.03 9.65
C TRP A 13 -0.97 18.95 9.21
N PRO A 14 -0.15 19.97 9.54
CA PRO A 14 1.25 19.99 9.14
C PRO A 14 2.05 18.88 9.83
N LYS A 15 3.06 18.38 9.14
CA LYS A 15 4.11 17.57 9.76
C LYS A 15 5.07 18.49 10.53
N GLU A 16 5.65 18.01 11.62
CA GLU A 16 6.70 18.75 12.36
C GLU A 16 7.89 19.08 11.45
N LYS A 17 8.29 18.13 10.63
CA LYS A 17 9.30 18.30 9.58
C LYS A 17 8.85 17.66 8.29
N PRO A 18 9.12 18.28 7.13
CA PRO A 18 8.87 17.63 5.84
C PRO A 18 9.69 16.32 5.73
N ILE A 19 9.08 15.32 5.08
CA ILE A 19 9.75 14.08 4.71
C ILE A 19 9.63 13.88 3.20
N ALA A 20 10.58 13.17 2.60
CA ALA A 20 10.56 12.90 1.16
C ALA A 20 10.91 11.44 0.85
N ASN A 21 10.38 10.94 -0.27
CA ASN A 21 10.85 9.76 -0.97
C ASN A 21 11.57 10.16 -2.29
N GLY A 22 11.78 9.24 -3.21
CA GLY A 22 12.45 9.50 -4.48
C GLY A 22 11.71 10.47 -5.42
N LYS A 23 10.40 10.67 -5.24
CA LYS A 23 9.55 11.49 -6.14
C LYS A 23 8.78 12.61 -5.45
N HIS A 24 8.44 12.46 -4.17
CA HIS A 24 7.47 13.34 -3.50
C HIS A 24 8.00 13.89 -2.18
N VAL A 25 7.57 15.12 -1.85
CA VAL A 25 7.81 15.76 -0.56
C VAL A 25 6.48 15.88 0.18
N TYR A 26 6.43 15.40 1.41
CA TYR A 26 5.24 15.40 2.25
C TYR A 26 5.39 16.43 3.37
N THR A 27 4.58 17.48 3.33
CA THR A 27 4.60 18.58 4.31
C THR A 27 3.43 18.49 5.30
N HIS A 28 2.41 17.70 4.99
CA HIS A 28 1.20 17.54 5.79
C HIS A 28 0.87 16.06 5.97
N ASN A 29 0.13 15.77 7.02
CA ASN A 29 -0.65 14.56 7.16
C ASN A 29 -2.08 14.85 6.69
N GLU A 30 -2.72 13.85 6.09
CA GLU A 30 -4.09 13.94 5.61
C GLU A 30 -4.87 12.69 6.02
N LEU A 31 -6.14 12.86 6.36
CA LEU A 31 -7.06 11.77 6.61
C LEU A 31 -8.40 12.10 5.93
N ASN A 32 -8.81 11.26 5.00
CA ASN A 32 -10.11 11.32 4.36
C ASN A 32 -10.98 10.21 4.97
N ARG A 33 -11.81 10.56 5.95
CA ARG A 33 -12.70 9.63 6.63
C ARG A 33 -14.05 9.56 5.93
N VAL A 34 -14.31 8.46 5.25
CA VAL A 34 -15.63 8.17 4.66
C VAL A 34 -16.55 7.58 5.72
N CYS A 35 -17.75 8.13 5.81
CA CYS A 35 -18.82 7.69 6.71
C CYS A 35 -19.99 7.15 5.89
N VAL A 36 -20.47 5.94 6.21
CA VAL A 36 -21.66 5.33 5.65
C VAL A 36 -22.67 5.15 6.78
N GLU A 37 -23.74 5.93 6.76
CA GLU A 37 -24.81 5.89 7.80
C GLU A 37 -25.95 4.97 7.37
N THR A 38 -26.59 4.36 8.34
CA THR A 38 -27.74 3.46 8.13
C THR A 38 -28.98 3.92 8.91
N ASP A 39 -30.18 3.47 8.49
CA ASP A 39 -31.45 3.71 9.15
C ASP A 39 -31.58 3.05 10.54
N GLU A 40 -30.64 2.16 10.90
CA GLU A 40 -30.57 1.52 12.21
C GLU A 40 -29.54 2.20 13.16
N GLY A 41 -29.00 3.36 12.78
CA GLY A 41 -28.06 4.14 13.59
C GLY A 41 -26.63 3.60 13.62
N ILE A 42 -26.31 2.62 12.79
CA ILE A 42 -24.94 2.10 12.64
C ILE A 42 -24.24 2.93 11.58
N THR A 43 -23.07 3.46 11.90
CA THR A 43 -22.20 4.15 10.95
C THR A 43 -20.92 3.35 10.73
N GLY A 44 -20.58 3.09 9.45
CA GLY A 44 -19.31 2.51 9.04
C GLY A 44 -18.30 3.56 8.66
N TYR A 45 -17.05 3.28 8.92
CA TYR A 45 -15.92 4.17 8.61
C TYR A 45 -14.93 3.49 7.67
N GLY A 46 -14.48 4.24 6.67
CA GLY A 46 -13.42 3.86 5.76
C GLY A 46 -12.53 5.04 5.43
N SER A 47 -11.41 4.78 4.80
CA SER A 47 -10.44 5.82 4.42
C SER A 47 -9.74 5.48 3.13
N SER A 48 -9.24 6.50 2.44
CA SER A 48 -8.35 6.40 1.29
C SER A 48 -7.48 7.66 1.17
N TRP A 49 -6.45 7.60 0.33
CA TRP A 49 -5.54 8.71 0.05
C TRP A 49 -6.24 9.94 -0.51
N ALA A 50 -7.26 9.74 -1.35
CA ALA A 50 -8.11 10.83 -1.84
C ALA A 50 -9.55 10.34 -2.01
N VAL A 51 -10.51 11.21 -1.72
CA VAL A 51 -11.94 10.97 -1.88
C VAL A 51 -12.54 12.14 -2.65
N HIS A 52 -13.12 11.84 -3.80
CA HIS A 52 -13.73 12.82 -4.69
C HIS A 52 -15.12 12.39 -5.11
N ASN A 53 -16.01 13.36 -5.37
CA ASN A 53 -17.36 13.13 -5.90
C ASN A 53 -18.14 12.02 -5.18
N ILE A 54 -17.95 11.93 -3.86
CA ILE A 54 -18.47 10.80 -3.05
C ILE A 54 -19.99 10.66 -3.15
N GLU A 55 -20.72 11.77 -3.23
CA GLU A 55 -22.19 11.76 -3.31
C GLU A 55 -22.66 11.14 -4.64
N GLU A 56 -22.02 11.51 -5.75
CA GLU A 56 -22.32 10.96 -7.07
C GLU A 56 -21.96 9.47 -7.16
N ILE A 57 -20.77 9.11 -6.68
CA ILE A 57 -20.28 7.73 -6.68
C ILE A 57 -21.15 6.84 -5.81
N ALA A 58 -21.58 7.32 -4.63
CA ALA A 58 -22.39 6.56 -3.69
C ALA A 58 -23.89 6.53 -4.04
N ALA A 59 -24.38 7.38 -4.91
CA ALA A 59 -25.81 7.46 -5.26
C ALA A 59 -26.45 6.09 -5.59
N PRO A 60 -25.78 5.17 -6.35
CA PRO A 60 -26.37 3.86 -6.68
C PRO A 60 -26.58 2.91 -5.49
N ILE A 61 -26.00 3.21 -4.33
CA ILE A 61 -26.09 2.33 -3.14
C ILE A 61 -26.97 2.91 -2.03
N ILE A 62 -27.46 4.14 -2.17
CA ILE A 62 -28.42 4.70 -1.20
C ILE A 62 -29.70 3.89 -1.19
N GLY A 63 -30.21 3.53 -0.01
CA GLY A 63 -31.37 2.67 0.19
C GLY A 63 -31.10 1.17 0.09
N GLU A 64 -29.88 0.76 -0.29
CA GLU A 64 -29.48 -0.64 -0.33
C GLU A 64 -29.08 -1.17 1.05
N ASP A 65 -29.02 -2.49 1.19
CA ASP A 65 -28.53 -3.17 2.40
C ASP A 65 -26.99 -3.20 2.41
N PRO A 66 -26.31 -2.55 3.37
CA PRO A 66 -24.85 -2.46 3.44
C PRO A 66 -24.14 -3.81 3.62
N LEU A 67 -24.87 -4.87 4.03
CA LEU A 67 -24.28 -6.19 4.23
C LEU A 67 -24.00 -6.92 2.90
N ASN A 68 -24.56 -6.46 1.78
CA ASN A 68 -24.38 -7.04 0.44
C ASN A 68 -23.13 -6.47 -0.26
N THR A 69 -21.97 -6.54 0.37
CA THR A 69 -20.73 -5.87 -0.09
C THR A 69 -20.37 -6.16 -1.55
N GLU A 70 -20.45 -7.40 -2.01
CA GLU A 70 -20.17 -7.77 -3.41
C GLU A 70 -21.12 -7.09 -4.41
N ARG A 71 -22.42 -7.08 -4.09
CA ARG A 71 -23.43 -6.44 -4.91
C ARG A 71 -23.21 -4.94 -4.98
N LEU A 72 -22.92 -4.31 -3.82
CA LEU A 72 -22.69 -2.86 -3.75
C LEU A 72 -21.41 -2.48 -4.48
N TRP A 73 -20.33 -3.25 -4.30
CA TRP A 73 -19.11 -3.04 -5.06
C TRP A 73 -19.35 -3.07 -6.57
N SER A 74 -20.12 -4.04 -7.06
CA SER A 74 -20.47 -4.15 -8.48
C SER A 74 -21.30 -2.97 -9.00
N LYS A 75 -22.12 -2.35 -8.14
CA LYS A 75 -22.88 -1.13 -8.49
C LYS A 75 -21.99 0.10 -8.54
N LEU A 76 -21.01 0.20 -7.65
CA LEU A 76 -20.06 1.32 -7.59
C LEU A 76 -19.03 1.26 -8.73
N TYR A 77 -18.57 0.06 -9.09
CA TYR A 77 -17.52 -0.12 -10.07
C TYR A 77 -18.07 -0.26 -11.48
N VAL A 78 -18.11 0.85 -12.22
CA VAL A 78 -18.58 0.91 -13.62
C VAL A 78 -17.44 1.41 -14.51
N PRO A 79 -16.52 0.52 -14.98
CA PRO A 79 -15.28 0.91 -15.69
C PRO A 79 -15.48 1.77 -16.91
N LYS A 80 -16.62 1.60 -17.59
CA LYS A 80 -16.97 2.41 -18.79
C LYS A 80 -17.00 3.91 -18.51
N PHE A 81 -17.40 4.30 -17.29
CA PHE A 81 -17.57 5.70 -16.92
C PHE A 81 -16.45 6.20 -16.01
N LEU A 82 -15.89 5.32 -15.18
CA LEU A 82 -15.01 5.69 -14.08
C LEU A 82 -13.55 5.34 -14.32
N GLY A 83 -13.25 4.54 -15.35
CA GLY A 83 -11.93 3.97 -15.53
C GLY A 83 -11.63 2.84 -14.52
N ARG A 84 -10.40 2.34 -14.54
CA ARG A 84 -9.97 1.23 -13.68
C ARG A 84 -8.98 1.65 -12.59
N ARG A 85 -8.50 2.88 -12.59
CA ARG A 85 -7.49 3.43 -11.68
C ARG A 85 -7.84 4.86 -11.27
N GLY A 86 -7.19 5.34 -10.23
CA GLY A 86 -7.23 6.73 -9.80
C GLY A 86 -8.31 7.03 -8.77
N ASN A 87 -8.56 8.31 -8.56
CA ASN A 87 -9.32 8.85 -7.43
C ASN A 87 -10.73 8.25 -7.25
N THR A 88 -11.39 7.89 -8.35
CA THR A 88 -12.71 7.27 -8.27
C THR A 88 -12.64 5.89 -7.60
N LEU A 89 -11.64 5.08 -7.97
CA LEU A 89 -11.47 3.78 -7.33
C LEU A 89 -11.04 3.92 -5.86
N TRP A 90 -10.26 4.93 -5.53
CA TRP A 90 -9.90 5.24 -4.14
C TRP A 90 -11.14 5.60 -3.32
N THR A 91 -12.07 6.38 -3.89
CA THR A 91 -13.37 6.67 -3.25
C THR A 91 -14.19 5.39 -3.05
N ILE A 92 -14.25 4.50 -4.06
CA ILE A 92 -14.92 3.19 -3.96
C ILE A 92 -14.25 2.33 -2.87
N SER A 93 -12.93 2.34 -2.79
CA SER A 93 -12.18 1.60 -1.75
C SER A 93 -12.59 2.04 -0.35
N ALA A 94 -12.66 3.36 -0.11
CA ALA A 94 -13.05 3.90 1.19
C ALA A 94 -14.51 3.56 1.54
N ILE A 95 -15.42 3.59 0.57
CA ILE A 95 -16.81 3.17 0.77
C ILE A 95 -16.88 1.67 1.12
N ASP A 96 -16.18 0.83 0.37
CA ASP A 96 -16.17 -0.62 0.61
C ASP A 96 -15.62 -0.97 2.01
N ILE A 97 -14.53 -0.31 2.43
CA ILE A 97 -13.98 -0.47 3.79
C ILE A 97 -15.03 -0.10 4.84
N ALA A 98 -15.78 1.00 4.62
CA ALA A 98 -16.86 1.41 5.54
C ALA A 98 -18.01 0.38 5.57
N LEU A 99 -18.34 -0.26 4.46
CA LEU A 99 -19.34 -1.34 4.41
C LEU A 99 -18.88 -2.57 5.21
N TRP A 100 -17.60 -2.93 5.12
CA TRP A 100 -17.04 -4.02 5.92
C TRP A 100 -16.96 -3.66 7.41
N ASP A 101 -16.76 -2.40 7.76
CA ASP A 101 -16.84 -1.92 9.16
C ASP A 101 -18.28 -2.03 9.70
N ILE A 102 -19.31 -1.67 8.91
CA ILE A 102 -20.73 -1.93 9.29
C ILE A 102 -20.94 -3.41 9.54
N ARG A 103 -20.48 -4.27 8.64
CA ARG A 103 -20.65 -5.72 8.77
C ARG A 103 -20.00 -6.26 10.04
N SER A 104 -18.81 -5.75 10.38
CA SER A 104 -18.11 -6.07 11.62
C SER A 104 -18.91 -5.63 12.86
N LYS A 105 -19.44 -4.42 12.85
CA LYS A 105 -20.27 -3.87 13.94
C LYS A 105 -21.57 -4.64 14.14
N VAL A 106 -22.26 -4.99 13.05
CA VAL A 106 -23.53 -5.76 13.10
C VAL A 106 -23.31 -7.17 13.65
N THR A 107 -22.27 -7.83 13.20
CA THR A 107 -21.96 -9.20 13.64
C THR A 107 -21.23 -9.26 14.98
N LYS A 108 -20.73 -8.13 15.47
CA LYS A 108 -19.86 -8.02 16.65
C LYS A 108 -18.59 -8.89 16.54
N LEU A 109 -18.12 -9.12 15.32
CA LEU A 109 -16.90 -9.86 15.02
C LEU A 109 -15.87 -8.94 14.40
N PRO A 110 -14.59 -9.03 14.78
CA PRO A 110 -13.52 -8.30 14.08
C PRO A 110 -13.38 -8.83 12.66
N LEU A 111 -12.90 -7.97 11.77
CA LEU A 111 -12.80 -8.27 10.34
C LEU A 111 -12.06 -9.58 10.05
N TYR A 112 -10.96 -9.88 10.76
CA TYR A 112 -10.20 -11.10 10.52
C TYR A 112 -11.01 -12.38 10.77
N GLN A 113 -11.93 -12.37 11.75
CA GLN A 113 -12.84 -13.50 12.00
C GLN A 113 -13.92 -13.61 10.94
N LEU A 114 -14.46 -12.48 10.47
CA LEU A 114 -15.40 -12.47 9.34
C LEU A 114 -14.79 -13.05 8.06
N LEU A 115 -13.48 -12.90 7.91
CA LEU A 115 -12.69 -13.42 6.78
C LEU A 115 -12.20 -14.86 6.99
N GLY A 116 -12.64 -15.54 8.04
CA GLY A 116 -12.35 -16.95 8.30
C GLY A 116 -11.31 -17.23 9.39
N GLY A 117 -10.74 -16.18 10.03
CA GLY A 117 -9.93 -16.35 11.24
C GLY A 117 -8.65 -17.17 11.07
N TYR A 118 -7.99 -17.08 9.92
CA TYR A 118 -6.80 -17.91 9.63
C TYR A 118 -5.63 -17.63 10.58
N ARG A 119 -5.46 -16.36 11.02
CA ARG A 119 -4.38 -15.96 11.95
C ARG A 119 -4.89 -14.91 12.92
N GLU A 120 -4.39 -14.94 14.15
CA GLU A 120 -4.63 -13.92 15.17
C GLU A 120 -3.54 -12.84 15.21
N SER A 121 -2.39 -13.12 14.60
CA SER A 121 -1.26 -12.18 14.48
C SER A 121 -0.58 -12.34 13.12
N ILE A 122 0.00 -11.25 12.63
CA ILE A 122 0.78 -11.21 11.39
C ILE A 122 2.15 -10.57 11.65
N PRO A 123 3.20 -10.99 10.96
CA PRO A 123 4.47 -10.26 10.94
C PRO A 123 4.25 -8.86 10.35
N PHE A 124 4.95 -7.87 10.86
CA PHE A 124 4.94 -6.51 10.33
C PHE A 124 6.35 -5.96 10.15
N TYR A 125 6.49 -4.93 9.36
CA TYR A 125 7.69 -4.12 9.26
C TYR A 125 7.40 -2.67 9.66
N ILE A 126 8.43 -1.94 10.09
CA ILE A 126 8.31 -0.51 10.33
C ILE A 126 8.86 0.22 9.11
N ALA A 127 8.01 1.05 8.48
CA ALA A 127 8.40 1.88 7.36
C ALA A 127 8.94 3.23 7.83
N GLY A 128 10.13 3.60 7.33
CA GLY A 128 10.78 4.85 7.63
C GLY A 128 11.89 5.14 6.62
N GLY A 129 13.02 5.68 7.11
CA GLY A 129 14.17 5.97 6.27
C GLY A 129 13.89 6.99 5.18
N TYR A 130 12.85 7.82 5.35
CA TYR A 130 12.57 8.93 4.46
C TYR A 130 13.73 9.94 4.47
N TYR A 131 13.87 10.67 3.40
CA TYR A 131 14.75 11.83 3.32
C TYR A 131 14.11 13.01 4.05
N GLY A 132 14.92 13.91 4.54
CA GLY A 132 14.44 15.11 5.22
C GLY A 132 15.54 16.16 5.37
N PRO A 133 15.18 17.39 5.69
CA PRO A 133 16.14 18.41 6.07
C PRO A 133 16.96 17.92 7.26
N ASP A 134 18.27 18.12 7.22
CA ASP A 134 19.19 17.76 8.30
C ASP A 134 19.19 16.26 8.68
N LYS A 135 18.76 15.39 7.76
CA LYS A 135 18.74 13.95 7.97
C LYS A 135 19.81 13.25 7.13
N GLY A 136 21.00 13.17 7.69
CA GLY A 136 22.13 12.43 7.14
C GLY A 136 22.14 10.95 7.55
N ILE A 137 23.28 10.28 7.33
CA ILE A 137 23.46 8.87 7.72
C ILE A 137 23.32 8.67 9.23
N PRO A 138 23.88 9.52 10.12
CA PRO A 138 23.74 9.32 11.57
C PRO A 138 22.30 9.37 12.07
N GLU A 139 21.48 10.28 11.54
CA GLU A 139 20.07 10.41 11.90
C GLU A 139 19.26 9.21 11.37
N LEU A 140 19.59 8.72 10.17
CA LEU A 140 18.99 7.52 9.60
C LEU A 140 19.33 6.29 10.44
N GLN A 141 20.59 6.10 10.84
CA GLN A 141 21.02 5.00 11.69
C GLN A 141 20.28 5.02 13.03
N LYS A 142 20.22 6.18 13.69
CA LYS A 142 19.49 6.35 14.96
C LYS A 142 18.01 6.00 14.84
N GLU A 143 17.35 6.39 13.74
CA GLU A 143 15.96 6.03 13.47
C GLU A 143 15.81 4.51 13.36
N MET A 144 16.67 3.84 12.61
CA MET A 144 16.60 2.40 12.40
C MET A 144 16.94 1.60 13.68
N GLU A 145 17.91 2.04 14.48
CA GLU A 145 18.21 1.49 15.82
C GLU A 145 16.97 1.60 16.73
N GLN A 146 16.26 2.73 16.68
CA GLN A 146 15.05 2.92 17.46
C GLN A 146 13.95 1.90 17.06
N TYR A 147 13.77 1.64 15.76
CA TYR A 147 12.81 0.64 15.29
C TYR A 147 13.17 -0.78 15.76
N VAL A 148 14.46 -1.12 15.73
CA VAL A 148 14.94 -2.40 16.26
C VAL A 148 14.73 -2.48 17.77
N SER A 149 14.96 -1.38 18.51
CA SER A 149 14.73 -1.32 19.96
C SER A 149 13.25 -1.52 20.33
N TRP A 150 12.33 -1.17 19.46
CA TRP A 150 10.89 -1.46 19.59
C TRP A 150 10.53 -2.92 19.27
N GLY A 151 11.51 -3.74 18.89
CA GLY A 151 11.32 -5.15 18.57
C GLY A 151 11.00 -5.44 17.10
N ALA A 152 11.21 -4.47 16.20
CA ALA A 152 11.01 -4.70 14.76
C ALA A 152 11.90 -5.85 14.26
N LYS A 153 11.29 -6.77 13.51
CA LYS A 153 11.99 -7.86 12.81
C LYS A 153 12.20 -7.57 11.34
N ALA A 154 11.64 -6.45 10.87
CA ALA A 154 11.79 -5.95 9.52
C ALA A 154 11.64 -4.42 9.52
N VAL A 155 12.47 -3.74 8.74
CA VAL A 155 12.41 -2.29 8.54
C VAL A 155 12.44 -1.98 7.05
N LYS A 156 11.67 -0.96 6.62
CA LYS A 156 11.64 -0.47 5.23
C LYS A 156 12.23 0.94 5.18
N MET A 157 13.15 1.18 4.25
CA MET A 157 13.72 2.51 4.01
C MET A 157 13.47 2.97 2.57
N LYS A 158 13.40 4.29 2.39
CA LYS A 158 13.26 4.91 1.08
C LYS A 158 14.61 5.05 0.39
N VAL A 159 14.62 4.81 -0.93
CA VAL A 159 15.76 4.99 -1.84
C VAL A 159 15.31 5.75 -3.09
N GLY A 160 16.23 6.25 -3.90
CA GLY A 160 15.93 6.89 -5.18
C GLY A 160 15.85 8.42 -5.19
N ALA A 161 16.15 9.11 -4.07
CA ALA A 161 16.20 10.58 -4.05
C ALA A 161 17.63 11.15 -4.18
N LEU A 162 18.64 10.35 -3.98
CA LEU A 162 20.05 10.73 -4.08
C LEU A 162 20.71 10.01 -5.28
N SER A 163 22.00 10.22 -5.46
CA SER A 163 22.75 9.40 -6.42
C SER A 163 22.77 7.93 -5.97
N ILE A 164 22.91 7.00 -6.92
CA ILE A 164 22.99 5.56 -6.65
C ILE A 164 24.03 5.25 -5.59
N LYS A 165 25.21 5.91 -5.68
CA LYS A 165 26.30 5.73 -4.72
C LYS A 165 25.94 6.20 -3.31
N GLU A 166 25.27 7.34 -3.18
CA GLU A 166 24.85 7.88 -1.89
C GLU A 166 23.75 7.01 -1.27
N ASP A 167 22.78 6.58 -2.05
CA ASP A 167 21.73 5.68 -1.57
C ASP A 167 22.28 4.30 -1.20
N ALA A 168 23.25 3.76 -1.94
CA ALA A 168 23.95 2.54 -1.55
C ALA A 168 24.71 2.69 -0.22
N ALA A 169 25.34 3.85 0.01
CA ALA A 169 25.97 4.15 1.30
C ALA A 169 24.95 4.20 2.46
N ARG A 170 23.73 4.73 2.22
CA ARG A 170 22.65 4.72 3.19
C ARG A 170 22.17 3.30 3.50
N VAL A 171 22.02 2.44 2.48
CA VAL A 171 21.64 1.03 2.65
C VAL A 171 22.68 0.29 3.48
N LYS A 172 23.98 0.47 3.17
CA LYS A 172 25.07 -0.08 3.99
C LYS A 172 24.99 0.35 5.43
N ALA A 173 24.86 1.66 5.67
CA ALA A 173 24.79 2.21 7.03
C ALA A 173 23.60 1.69 7.84
N VAL A 174 22.45 1.47 7.20
CA VAL A 174 21.27 0.86 7.82
C VAL A 174 21.57 -0.60 8.19
N ARG A 175 22.14 -1.39 7.27
CA ARG A 175 22.49 -2.80 7.54
C ARG A 175 23.44 -2.94 8.71
N GLU A 176 24.42 -2.05 8.82
CA GLU A 176 25.40 -2.04 9.92
C GLU A 176 24.74 -1.91 11.31
N VAL A 177 23.67 -1.12 11.43
CA VAL A 177 23.01 -0.88 12.74
C VAL A 177 21.86 -1.82 13.05
N ILE A 178 21.16 -2.33 12.03
CA ILE A 178 20.06 -3.28 12.27
C ILE A 178 20.53 -4.72 12.43
N GLY A 179 21.80 -5.03 12.06
CA GLY A 179 22.33 -6.39 12.07
C GLY A 179 21.78 -7.28 10.97
N GLU A 180 22.19 -8.54 10.94
CA GLU A 180 21.82 -9.49 9.86
C GLU A 180 20.45 -10.13 10.08
N ASP A 181 19.96 -10.22 11.32
CA ASP A 181 18.72 -10.89 11.67
C ASP A 181 17.46 -10.08 11.33
N VAL A 182 17.59 -8.76 11.15
CA VAL A 182 16.48 -7.87 10.81
C VAL A 182 16.37 -7.76 9.27
N LYS A 183 15.19 -8.03 8.73
CA LYS A 183 14.93 -7.89 7.29
C LYS A 183 15.01 -6.42 6.88
N LEU A 184 15.83 -6.11 5.89
CA LEU A 184 15.92 -4.78 5.28
C LEU A 184 15.10 -4.76 4.00
N LEU A 185 14.15 -3.85 3.91
CA LEU A 185 13.27 -3.66 2.77
C LEU A 185 13.59 -2.30 2.13
N LEU A 186 13.75 -2.29 0.82
CA LEU A 186 14.05 -1.08 0.05
C LEU A 186 12.83 -0.68 -0.76
N ASP A 187 12.51 0.62 -0.78
CA ASP A 187 11.37 1.15 -1.50
C ASP A 187 11.79 2.39 -2.30
N ALA A 188 11.75 2.28 -3.61
CA ALA A 188 12.10 3.36 -4.53
C ALA A 188 10.92 4.26 -4.91
N ASN A 189 9.69 3.88 -4.60
CA ASN A 189 8.50 4.63 -5.01
C ASN A 189 8.56 5.08 -6.49
N CYS A 190 8.89 4.15 -7.38
CA CYS A 190 8.98 4.36 -8.83
C CYS A 190 10.05 5.39 -9.28
N ALA A 191 11.13 5.60 -8.52
CA ALA A 191 12.06 6.70 -8.77
C ALA A 191 13.06 6.42 -9.90
N TYR A 192 13.42 5.16 -10.15
CA TYR A 192 14.48 4.84 -11.10
C TYR A 192 13.97 4.54 -12.52
N ARG A 193 14.86 4.70 -13.48
CA ARG A 193 14.74 4.05 -14.79
C ARG A 193 15.27 2.61 -14.69
N PRO A 194 14.87 1.70 -15.59
CA PRO A 194 15.28 0.30 -15.48
C PRO A 194 16.80 0.06 -15.37
N TYR A 195 17.61 0.84 -16.08
CA TYR A 195 19.08 0.69 -16.03
C TYR A 195 19.64 1.18 -14.67
N GLU A 196 19.08 2.25 -14.10
CA GLU A 196 19.46 2.78 -12.79
C GLU A 196 19.08 1.81 -11.67
N ALA A 197 17.86 1.25 -11.72
CA ALA A 197 17.42 0.24 -10.78
C ALA A 197 18.30 -1.01 -10.80
N ILE A 198 18.73 -1.46 -11.98
CA ILE A 198 19.66 -2.59 -12.14
C ILE A 198 21.04 -2.25 -11.55
N GLU A 199 21.55 -1.05 -11.83
CA GLU A 199 22.82 -0.61 -11.27
C GLU A 199 22.77 -0.50 -9.75
N PHE A 200 21.71 0.14 -9.21
CA PHE A 200 21.50 0.26 -7.77
C PHE A 200 21.39 -1.12 -7.11
N SER A 201 20.59 -2.03 -7.66
CA SER A 201 20.42 -3.37 -7.09
C SER A 201 21.73 -4.13 -6.94
N ARG A 202 22.63 -4.00 -7.92
CA ARG A 202 23.98 -4.61 -7.88
C ARG A 202 24.88 -4.01 -6.80
N GLN A 203 24.75 -2.70 -6.54
CA GLN A 203 25.55 -2.03 -5.51
C GLN A 203 25.10 -2.36 -4.09
N VAL A 204 23.87 -2.84 -3.91
CA VAL A 204 23.31 -3.10 -2.58
C VAL A 204 23.04 -4.58 -2.29
N GLU A 205 23.22 -5.48 -3.27
CA GLU A 205 22.93 -6.92 -3.09
C GLU A 205 23.75 -7.56 -1.97
N GLU A 206 24.98 -7.11 -1.74
CA GLU A 206 25.83 -7.60 -0.65
C GLU A 206 25.25 -7.33 0.74
N TYR A 207 24.35 -6.35 0.90
CA TYR A 207 23.66 -6.04 2.15
C TYR A 207 22.37 -6.85 2.34
N CYS A 208 22.11 -7.82 1.48
CA CYS A 208 21.00 -8.78 1.53
C CYS A 208 19.64 -8.12 1.80
N PRO A 209 19.17 -7.17 0.96
CA PRO A 209 17.82 -6.65 1.08
C PRO A 209 16.80 -7.77 0.85
N PHE A 210 15.73 -7.77 1.66
CA PHE A 210 14.68 -8.79 1.57
C PHE A 210 13.79 -8.60 0.34
N TRP A 211 13.56 -7.33 -0.06
CA TRP A 211 12.95 -6.96 -1.34
C TRP A 211 13.40 -5.57 -1.83
N PHE A 212 13.17 -5.32 -3.11
CA PHE A 212 13.27 -4.02 -3.76
C PHE A 212 11.91 -3.64 -4.33
N GLU A 213 11.21 -2.71 -3.67
CA GLU A 213 9.84 -2.30 -3.96
C GLU A 213 9.82 -1.15 -4.96
N GLU A 214 8.90 -1.24 -5.93
CA GLU A 214 8.64 -0.26 -6.97
C GLU A 214 9.91 0.38 -7.58
N PRO A 215 10.82 -0.45 -8.13
CA PRO A 215 12.09 0.06 -8.64
C PRO A 215 11.92 1.03 -9.82
N VAL A 216 10.86 0.86 -10.62
CA VAL A 216 10.55 1.65 -11.82
C VAL A 216 9.10 2.11 -11.79
N ASP A 217 8.71 2.94 -12.78
CA ASP A 217 7.33 3.42 -12.91
C ASP A 217 6.33 2.27 -12.87
N ALA A 218 5.23 2.45 -12.15
CA ALA A 218 4.22 1.40 -11.92
C ALA A 218 3.58 0.88 -13.22
N ASP A 219 3.54 1.69 -14.29
CA ASP A 219 3.03 1.31 -15.59
C ASP A 219 4.10 0.67 -16.51
N ASP A 220 5.39 0.71 -16.13
CA ASP A 220 6.48 0.13 -16.92
C ASP A 220 6.70 -1.36 -16.60
N TYR A 221 5.73 -2.20 -16.96
CA TYR A 221 5.81 -3.65 -16.76
C TYR A 221 7.01 -4.29 -17.47
N GLU A 222 7.43 -3.76 -18.62
CA GLU A 222 8.65 -4.21 -19.30
C GLU A 222 9.92 -3.80 -18.56
N GLY A 223 9.90 -2.64 -17.91
CA GLY A 223 10.95 -2.21 -16.97
C GLY A 223 11.06 -3.15 -15.78
N TYR A 224 9.93 -3.51 -15.16
CA TYR A 224 9.89 -4.52 -14.08
C TYR A 224 10.56 -5.85 -14.51
N LYS A 225 10.21 -6.37 -15.69
CA LYS A 225 10.84 -7.59 -16.24
C LYS A 225 12.35 -7.46 -16.40
N LYS A 226 12.81 -6.31 -16.92
CA LYS A 226 14.25 -6.05 -17.12
C LYS A 226 15.00 -6.00 -15.79
N VAL A 227 14.41 -5.39 -14.76
CA VAL A 227 15.00 -5.32 -13.42
C VAL A 227 15.03 -6.71 -12.79
N ALA A 228 13.89 -7.40 -12.76
CA ALA A 228 13.77 -8.73 -12.17
C ALA A 228 14.73 -9.76 -12.79
N ALA A 229 14.96 -9.67 -14.11
CA ALA A 229 15.89 -10.56 -14.81
C ALA A 229 17.38 -10.36 -14.46
N LYS A 230 17.73 -9.23 -13.80
CA LYS A 230 19.13 -8.86 -13.52
C LYS A 230 19.42 -8.53 -12.06
N SER A 231 18.39 -8.43 -11.24
CA SER A 231 18.50 -8.21 -9.80
C SER A 231 18.50 -9.55 -9.06
N ALA A 232 19.43 -9.74 -8.14
CA ALA A 232 19.39 -10.85 -7.20
C ALA A 232 18.37 -10.60 -6.05
N ILE A 233 17.96 -9.33 -5.86
CA ILE A 233 17.01 -8.94 -4.84
C ILE A 233 15.59 -9.18 -5.37
N PRO A 234 14.71 -9.89 -4.63
CA PRO A 234 13.32 -10.07 -5.01
C PRO A 234 12.60 -8.73 -5.25
N ILE A 235 11.84 -8.63 -6.32
CA ILE A 235 11.10 -7.42 -6.65
C ILE A 235 9.73 -7.48 -5.98
N ALA A 236 9.37 -6.38 -5.32
CA ALA A 236 8.03 -6.15 -4.78
C ALA A 236 7.34 -5.00 -5.55
N GLY A 237 6.01 -5.04 -5.61
CA GLY A 237 5.24 -3.97 -6.23
C GLY A 237 3.75 -4.18 -6.13
N GLY A 238 2.98 -3.13 -6.47
CA GLY A 238 1.53 -3.20 -6.47
C GLY A 238 0.83 -2.18 -5.58
N GLU A 239 1.56 -1.35 -4.83
CA GLU A 239 1.00 -0.24 -4.05
C GLU A 239 0.20 0.73 -4.96
N ASN A 240 0.70 0.98 -6.16
CA ASN A 240 0.06 1.81 -7.18
C ASN A 240 -0.86 1.03 -8.14
N GLU A 241 -1.03 -0.29 -7.95
CA GLU A 241 -1.89 -1.10 -8.81
C GLU A 241 -3.34 -1.13 -8.29
N SER A 242 -4.27 -1.38 -9.18
CA SER A 242 -5.70 -1.31 -8.89
C SER A 242 -6.45 -2.50 -9.45
N THR A 243 -7.39 -3.00 -8.66
CA THR A 243 -8.28 -4.11 -8.96
C THR A 243 -7.56 -5.44 -9.27
N ARG A 244 -8.26 -6.55 -9.12
CA ARG A 244 -7.78 -7.89 -9.54
C ARG A 244 -7.29 -7.95 -10.99
N TYR A 245 -7.76 -7.04 -11.86
CA TYR A 245 -7.37 -7.03 -13.26
C TYR A 245 -5.96 -6.49 -13.47
N GLY A 246 -5.59 -5.40 -12.78
CA GLY A 246 -4.24 -4.88 -12.81
C GLY A 246 -3.26 -5.83 -12.12
N PHE A 247 -3.64 -6.39 -10.96
CA PHE A 247 -2.81 -7.39 -10.28
C PHE A 247 -2.62 -8.68 -11.09
N ARG A 248 -3.64 -9.13 -11.83
CA ARG A 248 -3.49 -10.22 -12.80
C ARG A 248 -2.42 -9.89 -13.84
N ASP A 249 -2.49 -8.68 -14.40
CA ASP A 249 -1.56 -8.26 -15.45
C ASP A 249 -0.13 -8.13 -14.88
N LEU A 250 0.03 -7.61 -13.67
CA LEU A 250 1.31 -7.55 -12.96
C LEU A 250 1.86 -8.95 -12.65
N ILE A 251 1.07 -9.88 -12.15
CA ILE A 251 1.45 -11.28 -11.90
C ILE A 251 1.90 -11.95 -13.19
N ASN A 252 1.17 -11.74 -14.29
CA ASN A 252 1.51 -12.32 -15.60
C ASN A 252 2.86 -11.85 -16.15
N THR A 253 3.42 -10.75 -15.64
CA THR A 253 4.78 -10.34 -16.00
C THR A 253 5.85 -11.30 -15.49
N GLN A 254 5.56 -12.06 -14.44
CA GLN A 254 6.52 -12.89 -13.68
C GLN A 254 7.72 -12.08 -13.11
N ALA A 255 7.55 -10.77 -12.99
CA ALA A 255 8.61 -9.87 -12.53
C ALA A 255 8.54 -9.56 -11.04
N VAL A 256 7.41 -9.82 -10.39
CA VAL A 256 7.22 -9.56 -8.96
C VAL A 256 7.16 -10.86 -8.17
N SER A 257 7.92 -10.91 -7.09
CA SER A 257 7.92 -12.02 -6.12
C SER A 257 6.97 -11.74 -4.96
N ILE A 258 6.72 -10.47 -4.67
CA ILE A 258 5.87 -10.00 -3.57
C ILE A 258 4.93 -8.92 -4.11
N LEU A 259 3.62 -9.07 -3.88
CA LEU A 259 2.64 -8.03 -4.13
C LEU A 259 2.43 -7.18 -2.88
N ASN A 260 2.35 -5.86 -3.08
CA ASN A 260 2.08 -4.87 -2.02
C ASN A 260 0.74 -4.16 -2.27
N PRO A 261 -0.42 -4.86 -2.27
CA PRO A 261 -1.69 -4.18 -2.45
C PRO A 261 -2.03 -3.31 -1.24
N ASP A 262 -2.57 -2.13 -1.51
CA ASP A 262 -3.16 -1.25 -0.51
C ASP A 262 -4.70 -1.31 -0.63
N ALA A 263 -5.38 -1.79 0.41
CA ALA A 263 -6.83 -1.91 0.41
C ALA A 263 -7.53 -0.54 0.22
N THR A 264 -6.87 0.56 0.58
CA THR A 264 -7.41 1.92 0.39
C THR A 264 -7.38 2.38 -1.08
N CYS A 265 -6.62 1.69 -1.94
CA CYS A 265 -6.41 2.05 -3.34
C CYS A 265 -6.92 1.00 -4.33
N THR A 266 -6.95 -0.27 -3.94
CA THR A 266 -7.20 -1.40 -4.86
C THR A 266 -8.66 -1.69 -5.16
N GLY A 267 -9.60 -1.06 -4.43
CA GLY A 267 -11.04 -1.32 -4.51
C GLY A 267 -11.63 -1.83 -3.20
N GLY A 268 -10.96 -1.61 -2.06
CA GLY A 268 -11.42 -1.99 -0.74
C GLY A 268 -11.14 -3.45 -0.39
N VAL A 269 -11.71 -3.90 0.71
CA VAL A 269 -11.57 -5.28 1.23
C VAL A 269 -12.14 -6.30 0.27
N THR A 270 -13.30 -6.02 -0.34
CA THR A 270 -13.97 -6.90 -1.30
C THR A 270 -13.07 -7.25 -2.48
N GLU A 271 -12.36 -6.28 -3.04
CA GLU A 271 -11.45 -6.52 -4.16
C GLU A 271 -10.10 -7.09 -3.70
N PHE A 272 -9.61 -6.65 -2.53
CA PHE A 272 -8.38 -7.17 -1.91
C PHE A 272 -8.43 -8.69 -1.73
N LEU A 273 -9.55 -9.26 -1.30
CA LEU A 273 -9.72 -10.70 -1.13
C LEU A 273 -9.58 -11.48 -2.44
N LYS A 274 -10.04 -10.90 -3.56
CA LYS A 274 -9.88 -11.48 -4.90
C LYS A 274 -8.44 -11.42 -5.36
N ILE A 275 -7.74 -10.31 -5.06
CA ILE A 275 -6.31 -10.14 -5.31
C ILE A 275 -5.52 -11.19 -4.51
N ALA A 276 -5.84 -11.37 -3.23
CA ALA A 276 -5.18 -12.37 -2.39
C ALA A 276 -5.37 -13.80 -2.91
N SER A 277 -6.58 -14.12 -3.35
CA SER A 277 -6.87 -15.44 -3.96
C SER A 277 -6.08 -15.64 -5.26
N LEU A 278 -5.98 -14.59 -6.08
CA LEU A 278 -5.23 -14.63 -7.33
C LEU A 278 -3.72 -14.81 -7.07
N ALA A 279 -3.16 -14.05 -6.12
CA ALA A 279 -1.75 -14.16 -5.72
C ALA A 279 -1.44 -15.58 -5.22
N SER A 280 -2.27 -16.10 -4.33
CA SER A 280 -2.13 -17.47 -3.79
C SER A 280 -2.16 -18.53 -4.88
N ALA A 281 -3.08 -18.44 -5.83
CA ALA A 281 -3.19 -19.38 -6.96
C ALA A 281 -1.97 -19.35 -7.89
N ASN A 282 -1.23 -18.26 -7.92
CA ASN A 282 -0.02 -18.09 -8.74
C ASN A 282 1.29 -18.23 -7.94
N GLY A 283 1.24 -18.59 -6.66
CA GLY A 283 2.42 -18.76 -5.81
C GLY A 283 3.18 -17.44 -5.52
N VAL A 284 2.52 -16.29 -5.65
CA VAL A 284 3.10 -14.98 -5.36
C VAL A 284 2.80 -14.60 -3.92
N ALA A 285 3.82 -14.17 -3.17
CA ALA A 285 3.66 -13.73 -1.79
C ALA A 285 2.93 -12.37 -1.74
N MET A 286 2.31 -12.08 -0.60
CA MET A 286 1.68 -10.78 -0.36
C MET A 286 2.19 -10.14 0.93
N SER A 287 2.37 -8.83 0.86
CA SER A 287 2.60 -7.96 2.00
C SER A 287 1.70 -6.74 1.84
N LEU A 288 0.93 -6.41 2.87
CA LEU A 288 0.08 -5.22 2.83
C LEU A 288 0.95 -3.96 2.82
N SER A 289 0.67 -3.02 1.91
CA SER A 289 1.13 -1.63 2.01
C SER A 289 0.13 -0.83 2.85
N LEU A 290 0.62 0.08 3.70
CA LEU A 290 -0.18 0.94 4.58
C LEU A 290 0.37 2.36 4.53
#